data_5bc949e361d78005f0491580152fdf78
#
_entry.id   5bc949e361d78005f0491580152fdf78
#
_cell.length_a   1.000
_cell.length_b   1.000
_cell.length_c   1.000
_cell.angle_alpha   90.00
_cell.angle_beta   90.00
_cell.angle_gamma   90.00
#
_symmetry.space_group_name_H-M   'P 1'
#
loop_
_entity.id
_entity.type
_entity.pdbx_description
1 polymer ?
#
loop_
_entity_poly.entity_id
_entity_poly.type
_entity_poly.pdbx_seq_one_letter_code
_entity_poly.pdbx_strand_id
1 'polypeptide(L)'
;MSQIDTNLLINIRNVASELSPILEKVGRFITENPDFVMRHTITELADSIDTSEGSITRFCRAFGFKGFSDFRTALALEQGAARPNDGGSEETAAVLASVCDSNAIIDSKELQAVATWLNQLSNVAIYAVGTAVPVALFLQINLVQMGKIASYIDRFYPAAISPLADSQETGIIVIHTEQVSTDMMQSLTLAKEQGIKILSLTRGSFAPLNRLSDWNLQAAVALQGEGESGFAEIAGAMMVADRILSALEEQDERYAQCRKAHQKRIFSIESVTNKLSEYFMS
;
A
#
# COMPACT_ATOMS: atom_id res chain seq x y z
N MET A 1 35.73 -12.31 6.26
CA MET A 1 35.12 -10.98 6.04
C MET A 1 33.69 -11.23 5.65
N SER A 2 32.75 -11.15 6.60
CA SER A 2 31.33 -11.30 6.33
C SER A 2 30.85 -10.10 5.50
N GLN A 3 30.09 -10.37 4.44
CA GLN A 3 29.34 -9.37 3.68
C GLN A 3 28.60 -8.47 4.68
N ILE A 4 28.92 -7.18 4.66
CA ILE A 4 28.16 -6.16 5.40
C ILE A 4 26.80 -6.12 4.67
N ASP A 5 25.76 -6.60 5.35
CA ASP A 5 24.38 -6.56 4.83
C ASP A 5 24.03 -5.11 4.56
N THR A 6 23.92 -4.75 3.30
CA THR A 6 23.65 -3.40 2.78
C THR A 6 22.24 -2.88 3.14
N ASN A 7 21.49 -3.60 3.97
CA ASN A 7 20.09 -3.34 4.30
C ASN A 7 19.79 -3.44 5.81
N LEU A 8 20.69 -2.91 6.66
CA LEU A 8 20.56 -3.01 8.12
C LEU A 8 19.23 -2.42 8.64
N LEU A 9 18.86 -1.22 8.19
CA LEU A 9 17.61 -0.57 8.61
C LEU A 9 16.37 -1.31 8.13
N ILE A 10 16.41 -1.92 6.94
CA ILE A 10 15.33 -2.76 6.42
C ILE A 10 15.19 -4.01 7.27
N ASN A 11 16.30 -4.67 7.58
CA ASN A 11 16.31 -5.86 8.42
C ASN A 11 15.76 -5.58 9.82
N ILE A 12 16.12 -4.43 10.42
CA ILE A 12 15.58 -4.01 11.72
C ILE A 12 14.06 -3.85 11.65
N ARG A 13 13.52 -3.19 10.62
CA ARG A 13 12.06 -3.01 10.46
C ARG A 13 11.33 -4.33 10.31
N ASN A 14 11.87 -5.25 9.52
CA ASN A 14 11.23 -6.54 9.23
C ASN A 14 11.15 -7.44 10.47
N VAL A 15 12.13 -7.36 11.37
CA VAL A 15 12.21 -8.20 12.57
C VAL A 15 11.67 -7.50 13.82
N ALA A 16 11.35 -6.20 13.75
CA ALA A 16 10.96 -5.40 14.91
C ALA A 16 9.82 -6.01 15.73
N SER A 17 8.80 -6.56 15.07
CA SER A 17 7.63 -7.18 15.72
C SER A 17 7.93 -8.50 16.43
N GLU A 18 9.06 -9.14 16.14
CA GLU A 18 9.50 -10.42 16.74
C GLU A 18 10.39 -10.21 17.96
N LEU A 19 10.83 -8.98 18.19
CA LEU A 19 11.72 -8.62 19.30
C LEU A 19 10.95 -8.44 20.62
N SER A 20 11.67 -8.56 21.73
CA SER A 20 11.08 -8.19 23.03
C SER A 20 10.70 -6.69 23.03
N PRO A 21 9.70 -6.25 23.84
CA PRO A 21 9.20 -4.87 23.80
C PRO A 21 10.27 -3.78 23.97
N ILE A 22 11.31 -4.08 24.76
CA ILE A 22 12.44 -3.14 24.95
C ILE A 22 13.30 -3.06 23.68
N LEU A 23 13.60 -4.19 23.06
CA LEU A 23 14.39 -4.25 21.83
C LEU A 23 13.63 -3.70 20.63
N GLU A 24 12.32 -3.90 20.58
CA GLU A 24 11.44 -3.27 19.58
C GLU A 24 11.47 -1.74 19.69
N LYS A 25 11.39 -1.19 20.93
CA LYS A 25 11.49 0.24 21.19
C LYS A 25 12.83 0.81 20.69
N VAL A 26 13.93 0.11 20.95
CA VAL A 26 15.27 0.45 20.45
C VAL A 26 15.32 0.42 18.92
N GLY A 27 14.84 -0.64 18.30
CA GLY A 27 14.83 -0.80 16.85
C GLY A 27 14.02 0.27 16.15
N ARG A 28 12.84 0.60 16.66
CA ARG A 28 11.99 1.68 16.14
C ARG A 28 12.69 3.03 16.18
N PHE A 29 13.28 3.39 17.34
CA PHE A 29 14.00 4.65 17.48
C PHE A 29 15.16 4.76 16.49
N ILE A 30 15.94 3.67 16.32
CA ILE A 30 17.07 3.63 15.38
C ILE A 30 16.60 3.84 13.94
N THR A 31 15.49 3.23 13.54
CA THR A 31 14.96 3.34 12.17
C THR A 31 14.33 4.70 11.88
N GLU A 32 13.77 5.35 12.89
CA GLU A 32 13.19 6.70 12.78
C GLU A 32 14.25 7.81 12.88
N ASN A 33 15.38 7.56 13.59
CA ASN A 33 16.38 8.58 13.89
C ASN A 33 17.82 8.10 13.61
N PRO A 34 18.15 7.60 12.41
CA PRO A 34 19.48 7.06 12.10
C PRO A 34 20.59 8.09 12.26
N ASP A 35 20.34 9.35 11.91
CA ASP A 35 21.30 10.43 12.06
C ASP A 35 21.64 10.72 13.53
N PHE A 36 20.66 10.63 14.42
CA PHE A 36 20.88 10.76 15.85
C PHE A 36 21.81 9.66 16.37
N VAL A 37 21.54 8.41 15.99
CA VAL A 37 22.33 7.23 16.39
C VAL A 37 23.79 7.34 15.93
N MET A 38 24.03 7.88 14.74
CA MET A 38 25.38 8.07 14.21
C MET A 38 26.18 9.14 14.97
N ARG A 39 25.53 10.18 15.50
CA ARG A 39 26.17 11.35 16.06
C ARG A 39 26.28 11.31 17.58
N HIS A 40 25.56 10.45 18.27
CA HIS A 40 25.50 10.43 19.73
C HIS A 40 26.14 9.18 20.33
N THR A 41 26.42 9.25 21.63
CA THR A 41 26.98 8.15 22.42
C THR A 41 25.90 7.14 22.81
N ILE A 42 26.31 5.95 23.24
CA ILE A 42 25.37 4.92 23.72
C ILE A 42 24.57 5.41 24.94
N THR A 43 25.19 6.24 25.79
CA THR A 43 24.57 6.84 26.99
C THR A 43 23.45 7.81 26.57
N GLU A 44 23.73 8.74 25.67
CA GLU A 44 22.75 9.69 25.15
C GLU A 44 21.59 8.98 24.41
N LEU A 45 21.93 7.91 23.68
CA LEU A 45 20.91 7.09 23.03
C LEU A 45 20.02 6.36 24.06
N ALA A 46 20.62 5.81 25.11
CA ALA A 46 19.90 5.15 26.19
C ALA A 46 18.92 6.09 26.90
N ASP A 47 19.38 7.31 27.20
CA ASP A 47 18.56 8.36 27.80
C ASP A 47 17.40 8.78 26.88
N SER A 48 17.68 8.96 25.58
CA SER A 48 16.66 9.38 24.60
C SER A 48 15.55 8.33 24.39
N ILE A 49 15.86 7.05 24.56
CA ILE A 49 14.91 5.95 24.42
C ILE A 49 14.25 5.60 25.76
N ASP A 50 14.75 6.14 26.87
CA ASP A 50 14.40 5.73 28.23
C ASP A 50 14.63 4.23 28.41
N THR A 51 15.90 3.79 28.26
CA THR A 51 16.34 2.41 28.39
C THR A 51 17.78 2.35 28.95
N SER A 52 18.32 1.14 29.10
CA SER A 52 19.70 0.96 29.55
C SER A 52 20.68 0.76 28.38
N GLU A 53 21.93 1.17 28.54
CA GLU A 53 23.01 0.86 27.59
C GLU A 53 23.15 -0.64 27.32
N GLY A 54 22.89 -1.47 28.36
CA GLY A 54 22.85 -2.92 28.23
C GLY A 54 21.77 -3.43 27.28
N SER A 55 20.61 -2.74 27.19
CA SER A 55 19.55 -3.07 26.23
C SER A 55 19.96 -2.74 24.82
N ILE A 56 20.61 -1.59 24.59
CA ILE A 56 21.16 -1.20 23.30
C ILE A 56 22.23 -2.19 22.85
N THR A 57 23.14 -2.56 23.76
CA THR A 57 24.20 -3.54 23.46
C THR A 57 23.60 -4.92 23.11
N ARG A 58 22.55 -5.36 23.81
CA ARG A 58 21.81 -6.60 23.48
C ARG A 58 21.15 -6.52 22.13
N PHE A 59 20.56 -5.37 21.80
CA PHE A 59 20.00 -5.12 20.47
C PHE A 59 21.07 -5.27 19.38
N CYS A 60 22.21 -4.57 19.51
CA CYS A 60 23.30 -4.67 18.53
C CYS A 60 23.80 -6.12 18.35
N ARG A 61 23.89 -6.89 19.44
CA ARG A 61 24.28 -8.30 19.38
C ARG A 61 23.23 -9.19 18.74
N ALA A 62 21.95 -8.90 18.90
CA ALA A 62 20.87 -9.63 18.22
C ALA A 62 20.96 -9.49 16.70
N PHE A 63 21.49 -8.37 16.19
CA PHE A 63 21.76 -8.14 14.78
C PHE A 63 23.20 -8.51 14.34
N GLY A 64 23.94 -9.28 15.16
CA GLY A 64 25.24 -9.84 14.80
C GLY A 64 26.44 -8.93 15.01
N PHE A 65 26.26 -7.75 15.64
CA PHE A 65 27.34 -6.82 15.91
C PHE A 65 27.98 -7.09 17.29
N LYS A 66 29.28 -6.79 17.42
CA LYS A 66 30.02 -6.96 18.69
C LYS A 66 29.52 -6.02 19.77
N GLY A 67 28.96 -4.86 19.40
CA GLY A 67 28.42 -3.84 20.27
C GLY A 67 28.02 -2.58 19.52
N PHE A 68 27.66 -1.53 20.26
CA PHE A 68 27.15 -0.29 19.69
C PHE A 68 28.11 0.43 18.73
N SER A 69 29.41 0.44 19.03
CA SER A 69 30.41 1.08 18.15
C SER A 69 30.49 0.40 16.77
N ASP A 70 30.45 -0.94 16.75
CA ASP A 70 30.47 -1.75 15.52
C ASP A 70 29.19 -1.54 14.72
N PHE A 71 28.04 -1.57 15.40
CA PHE A 71 26.73 -1.28 14.83
C PHE A 71 26.66 0.13 14.22
N ARG A 72 27.10 1.15 14.97
CA ARG A 72 27.12 2.55 14.50
C ARG A 72 27.99 2.74 13.27
N THR A 73 29.12 2.05 13.18
CA THR A 73 29.99 2.07 11.99
C THR A 73 29.29 1.46 10.78
N ALA A 74 28.61 0.32 10.95
CA ALA A 74 27.84 -0.31 9.88
C ALA A 74 26.69 0.58 9.42
N LEU A 75 25.97 1.20 10.36
CA LEU A 75 24.88 2.15 10.06
C LEU A 75 25.40 3.38 9.29
N ALA A 76 26.56 3.92 9.67
CA ALA A 76 27.18 5.04 8.97
C ALA A 76 27.63 4.67 7.55
N LEU A 77 28.14 3.46 7.34
CA LEU A 77 28.48 2.95 6.01
C LEU A 77 27.23 2.78 5.14
N GLU A 78 26.15 2.24 5.68
CA GLU A 78 24.86 2.11 4.96
C GLU A 78 24.31 3.49 4.58
N GLN A 79 24.25 4.44 5.51
CA GLN A 79 23.78 5.80 5.24
C GLN A 79 24.71 6.58 4.31
N GLY A 80 26.01 6.32 4.34
CA GLY A 80 26.98 6.89 3.40
C GLY A 80 26.89 6.26 2.01
N ALA A 81 26.47 4.99 1.91
CA ALA A 81 26.18 4.29 0.67
C ALA A 81 24.78 4.61 0.15
N ALA A 82 23.84 4.96 1.01
CA ALA A 82 22.48 5.37 0.65
C ALA A 82 22.40 6.80 0.08
N ARG A 83 23.30 7.12 -0.85
CA ARG A 83 23.06 8.26 -1.76
C ARG A 83 22.03 7.82 -2.80
N PRO A 84 21.10 8.71 -3.23
CA PRO A 84 20.01 8.38 -4.15
C PRO A 84 20.42 7.85 -5.53
N ASN A 85 21.70 7.51 -5.72
CA ASN A 85 22.26 7.12 -7.02
C ASN A 85 23.05 5.81 -7.04
N ASP A 86 23.12 5.03 -5.95
CA ASP A 86 23.90 3.80 -5.97
C ASP A 86 23.03 2.57 -5.68
N GLY A 87 22.61 1.86 -6.74
CA GLY A 87 22.27 0.45 -6.69
C GLY A 87 20.82 0.04 -6.81
N GLY A 88 19.86 0.97 -6.92
CA GLY A 88 18.54 0.63 -7.44
C GLY A 88 18.65 0.52 -8.97
N SER A 89 18.19 -0.61 -9.56
CA SER A 89 18.06 -0.67 -11.01
C SER A 89 17.21 0.51 -11.48
N GLU A 90 17.39 0.92 -12.73
CA GLU A 90 16.55 1.96 -13.36
C GLU A 90 15.07 1.70 -13.10
N GLU A 91 14.66 0.43 -13.05
CA GLU A 91 13.32 -0.03 -12.70
C GLU A 91 12.90 0.33 -11.27
N THR A 92 13.78 0.21 -10.28
CA THR A 92 13.48 0.61 -8.90
C THR A 92 13.25 2.11 -8.79
N ALA A 93 14.05 2.91 -9.49
CA ALA A 93 13.91 4.36 -9.55
C ALA A 93 12.56 4.75 -10.18
N ALA A 94 12.12 4.06 -11.25
CA ALA A 94 10.83 4.28 -11.88
C ALA A 94 9.65 3.93 -10.97
N VAL A 95 9.74 2.82 -10.26
CA VAL A 95 8.71 2.43 -9.28
C VAL A 95 8.55 3.49 -8.20
N LEU A 96 9.66 3.96 -7.62
CA LEU A 96 9.65 5.02 -6.60
C LEU A 96 9.10 6.34 -7.16
N ALA A 97 9.53 6.73 -8.36
CA ALA A 97 9.02 7.93 -9.02
C ALA A 97 7.51 7.80 -9.30
N SER A 98 7.03 6.66 -9.82
CA SER A 98 5.61 6.43 -10.09
C SER A 98 4.75 6.55 -8.81
N VAL A 99 5.24 6.03 -7.69
CA VAL A 99 4.56 6.14 -6.38
C VAL A 99 4.54 7.59 -5.89
N CYS A 100 5.70 8.29 -5.92
CA CYS A 100 5.81 9.67 -5.47
C CYS A 100 4.97 10.62 -6.32
N ASP A 101 5.07 10.49 -7.64
CA ASP A 101 4.37 11.35 -8.59
C ASP A 101 2.85 11.10 -8.53
N SER A 102 2.41 9.84 -8.42
CA SER A 102 1.00 9.52 -8.22
C SER A 102 0.44 10.17 -6.96
N ASN A 103 1.18 10.13 -5.85
CA ASN A 103 0.75 10.81 -4.62
C ASN A 103 0.72 12.34 -4.76
N ALA A 104 1.64 12.91 -5.54
CA ALA A 104 1.75 14.36 -5.72
C ALA A 104 0.64 14.95 -6.61
N ILE A 105 0.14 14.20 -7.61
CA ILE A 105 -0.88 14.69 -8.56
C ILE A 105 -2.32 14.50 -8.05
N ILE A 106 -2.55 13.79 -6.95
CA ILE A 106 -3.90 13.59 -6.40
C ILE A 106 -4.46 14.94 -5.90
N ASP A 107 -5.59 15.36 -6.47
CA ASP A 107 -6.34 16.48 -5.93
C ASP A 107 -7.05 16.05 -4.62
N SER A 108 -6.67 16.68 -3.52
CA SER A 108 -7.22 16.37 -2.20
C SER A 108 -8.74 16.62 -2.11
N LYS A 109 -9.29 17.58 -2.87
CA LYS A 109 -10.73 17.85 -2.88
C LYS A 109 -11.47 16.75 -3.62
N GLU A 110 -10.94 16.32 -4.77
CA GLU A 110 -11.51 15.22 -5.54
C GLU A 110 -11.44 13.91 -4.74
N LEU A 111 -10.31 13.63 -4.09
CA LEU A 111 -10.14 12.47 -3.22
C LEU A 111 -11.18 12.45 -2.08
N GLN A 112 -11.41 13.59 -1.43
CA GLN A 112 -12.41 13.69 -0.37
C GLN A 112 -13.84 13.54 -0.91
N ALA A 113 -14.14 14.04 -2.11
CA ALA A 113 -15.43 13.84 -2.75
C ALA A 113 -15.67 12.35 -3.08
N VAL A 114 -14.64 11.67 -3.58
CA VAL A 114 -14.65 10.20 -3.82
C VAL A 114 -14.89 9.45 -2.51
N ALA A 115 -14.17 9.78 -1.44
CA ALA A 115 -14.34 9.13 -0.14
C ALA A 115 -15.75 9.33 0.41
N THR A 116 -16.28 10.54 0.31
CA THR A 116 -17.67 10.85 0.73
C THR A 116 -18.69 10.06 -0.07
N TRP A 117 -18.52 9.95 -1.37
CA TRP A 117 -19.38 9.14 -2.22
C TRP A 117 -19.26 7.65 -1.87
N LEU A 118 -18.05 7.10 -1.77
CA LEU A 118 -17.84 5.70 -1.39
C LEU A 118 -18.42 5.37 -0.01
N ASN A 119 -18.39 6.33 0.92
CA ASN A 119 -19.00 6.16 2.25
C ASN A 119 -20.50 5.89 2.16
N GLN A 120 -21.21 6.51 1.22
CA GLN A 120 -22.65 6.36 1.01
C GLN A 120 -23.05 5.06 0.33
N LEU A 121 -22.11 4.36 -0.32
CA LEU A 121 -22.38 3.14 -1.07
C LEU A 121 -22.41 1.91 -0.17
N SER A 122 -23.36 1.02 -0.41
CA SER A 122 -23.37 -0.35 0.11
C SER A 122 -22.61 -1.31 -0.79
N ASN A 123 -22.67 -1.11 -2.10
CA ASN A 123 -22.08 -2.00 -3.11
C ASN A 123 -21.09 -1.25 -4.00
N VAL A 124 -19.95 -1.88 -4.27
CA VAL A 124 -18.91 -1.35 -5.17
C VAL A 124 -18.55 -2.41 -6.20
N ALA A 125 -18.82 -2.13 -7.48
CA ALA A 125 -18.36 -2.95 -8.59
C ALA A 125 -17.03 -2.41 -9.10
N ILE A 126 -16.00 -3.25 -9.14
CA ILE A 126 -14.64 -2.86 -9.54
C ILE A 126 -14.30 -3.57 -10.84
N TYR A 127 -14.13 -2.79 -11.90
CA TYR A 127 -13.75 -3.28 -13.22
C TYR A 127 -12.27 -3.05 -13.47
N ALA A 128 -11.56 -4.09 -13.87
CA ALA A 128 -10.18 -4.02 -14.31
C ALA A 128 -9.84 -5.17 -15.24
N VAL A 129 -8.90 -4.95 -16.16
CA VAL A 129 -8.34 -5.96 -17.06
C VAL A 129 -6.82 -5.82 -17.13
N GLY A 130 -6.14 -6.88 -17.55
CA GLY A 130 -4.69 -6.85 -17.76
C GLY A 130 -3.91 -6.54 -16.48
N THR A 131 -2.97 -5.61 -16.60
CA THR A 131 -2.07 -5.20 -15.51
C THR A 131 -2.78 -4.47 -14.36
N ALA A 132 -4.01 -3.97 -14.57
CA ALA A 132 -4.80 -3.31 -13.54
C ALA A 132 -5.47 -4.27 -12.53
N VAL A 133 -5.55 -5.56 -12.84
CA VAL A 133 -6.22 -6.58 -12.01
C VAL A 133 -5.69 -6.63 -10.57
N PRO A 134 -4.38 -6.61 -10.30
CA PRO A 134 -3.88 -6.58 -8.92
C PRO A 134 -4.40 -5.40 -8.10
N VAL A 135 -4.56 -4.22 -8.71
CA VAL A 135 -5.08 -3.03 -8.03
C VAL A 135 -6.57 -3.19 -7.69
N ALA A 136 -7.35 -3.80 -8.59
CA ALA A 136 -8.76 -4.09 -8.35
C ALA A 136 -8.95 -5.08 -7.19
N LEU A 137 -8.16 -6.14 -7.15
CA LEU A 137 -8.18 -7.11 -6.06
C LEU A 137 -7.74 -6.49 -4.72
N PHE A 138 -6.74 -5.64 -4.75
CA PHE A 138 -6.32 -4.89 -3.57
C PHE A 138 -7.46 -4.02 -3.01
N LEU A 139 -8.14 -3.25 -3.86
CA LEU A 139 -9.30 -2.45 -3.47
C LEU A 139 -10.45 -3.33 -2.97
N GLN A 140 -10.79 -4.40 -3.68
CA GLN A 140 -11.85 -5.32 -3.28
C GLN A 140 -11.63 -5.86 -1.87
N ILE A 141 -10.44 -6.43 -1.62
CA ILE A 141 -10.11 -7.04 -0.34
C ILE A 141 -10.23 -6.01 0.80
N ASN A 142 -9.68 -4.81 0.61
CA ASN A 142 -9.71 -3.77 1.64
C ASN A 142 -11.13 -3.25 1.88
N LEU A 143 -11.94 -3.00 0.84
CA LEU A 143 -13.32 -2.56 0.98
C LEU A 143 -14.18 -3.61 1.70
N VAL A 144 -13.98 -4.90 1.40
CA VAL A 144 -14.66 -5.99 2.13
C VAL A 144 -14.23 -6.03 3.59
N GLN A 145 -12.95 -5.84 3.91
CA GLN A 145 -12.46 -5.74 5.28
C GLN A 145 -13.04 -4.53 6.04
N MET A 146 -13.36 -3.47 5.33
CA MET A 146 -14.07 -2.29 5.86
C MET A 146 -15.58 -2.51 6.04
N GLY A 147 -16.11 -3.66 5.61
CA GLY A 147 -17.51 -4.03 5.76
C GLY A 147 -18.40 -3.64 4.57
N LYS A 148 -17.82 -3.24 3.44
CA LYS A 148 -18.56 -2.97 2.20
C LYS A 148 -18.71 -4.24 1.36
N ILE A 149 -19.74 -4.31 0.53
CA ILE A 149 -19.85 -5.32 -0.51
C ILE A 149 -19.08 -4.82 -1.72
N ALA A 150 -17.98 -5.50 -2.06
CA ALA A 150 -17.16 -5.16 -3.21
C ALA A 150 -16.93 -6.39 -4.09
N SER A 151 -17.14 -6.23 -5.41
CA SER A 151 -17.02 -7.29 -6.38
C SER A 151 -16.07 -6.87 -7.50
N TYR A 152 -15.03 -7.68 -7.73
CA TYR A 152 -14.21 -7.54 -8.93
C TYR A 152 -14.90 -8.18 -10.12
N ILE A 153 -14.91 -7.51 -11.26
CA ILE A 153 -15.53 -7.93 -12.51
C ILE A 153 -14.47 -7.88 -13.60
N ASP A 154 -14.17 -9.03 -14.19
CA ASP A 154 -13.10 -9.22 -15.17
C ASP A 154 -13.51 -8.94 -16.62
N ARG A 155 -14.80 -8.66 -16.85
CA ARG A 155 -15.36 -8.48 -18.21
C ARG A 155 -16.31 -7.31 -18.29
N PHE A 156 -16.11 -6.49 -19.31
CA PHE A 156 -17.05 -5.44 -19.67
C PHE A 156 -18.07 -6.01 -20.67
N TYR A 157 -19.30 -6.20 -20.22
CA TYR A 157 -20.43 -6.48 -21.11
C TYR A 157 -21.71 -5.87 -20.50
N PRO A 158 -22.63 -5.37 -21.36
CA PRO A 158 -23.77 -4.60 -20.88
C PRO A 158 -24.67 -5.35 -19.90
N ALA A 159 -24.81 -6.67 -20.05
CA ALA A 159 -25.61 -7.48 -19.14
C ALA A 159 -25.07 -7.55 -17.71
N ALA A 160 -23.76 -7.25 -17.48
CA ALA A 160 -23.20 -7.18 -16.13
C ALA A 160 -23.61 -5.91 -15.38
N ILE A 161 -24.06 -4.88 -16.09
CA ILE A 161 -24.52 -3.62 -15.51
C ILE A 161 -25.98 -3.71 -15.05
N SER A 162 -26.81 -4.46 -15.78
CA SER A 162 -28.26 -4.54 -15.50
C SER A 162 -28.59 -4.93 -14.04
N PRO A 163 -27.93 -5.89 -13.39
CA PRO A 163 -28.19 -6.21 -11.98
C PRO A 163 -27.78 -5.11 -11.00
N LEU A 164 -26.91 -4.18 -11.41
CA LEU A 164 -26.44 -3.08 -10.56
C LEU A 164 -27.43 -1.92 -10.54
N ALA A 165 -28.31 -1.81 -11.53
CA ALA A 165 -29.21 -0.69 -11.74
C ALA A 165 -30.30 -0.57 -10.67
N ASP A 166 -30.67 -1.66 -10.01
CA ASP A 166 -31.74 -1.69 -9.00
C ASP A 166 -31.30 -1.14 -7.63
N SER A 167 -30.07 -0.73 -7.48
CA SER A 167 -29.54 -0.25 -6.19
C SER A 167 -28.98 1.16 -6.34
N GLN A 168 -29.69 2.13 -5.78
CA GLN A 168 -29.21 3.52 -5.67
C GLN A 168 -27.92 3.65 -4.85
N GLU A 169 -27.51 2.58 -4.17
CA GLU A 169 -26.33 2.50 -3.33
C GLU A 169 -25.18 1.75 -4.00
N THR A 170 -25.24 1.58 -5.32
CA THR A 170 -24.17 0.93 -6.09
C THR A 170 -23.34 1.95 -6.85
N GLY A 171 -22.01 1.80 -6.79
CA GLY A 171 -21.07 2.57 -7.58
C GLY A 171 -20.10 1.71 -8.35
N ILE A 172 -19.53 2.26 -9.40
CA ILE A 172 -18.54 1.60 -10.25
C ILE A 172 -17.18 2.26 -10.08
N ILE A 173 -16.14 1.46 -9.84
CA ILE A 173 -14.74 1.86 -9.95
C ILE A 173 -14.16 1.17 -11.19
N VAL A 174 -13.61 1.95 -12.12
CA VAL A 174 -12.92 1.41 -13.30
C VAL A 174 -11.44 1.72 -13.19
N ILE A 175 -10.62 0.69 -13.18
CA ILE A 175 -9.16 0.81 -13.19
C ILE A 175 -8.68 0.44 -14.56
N HIS A 176 -8.10 1.41 -15.25
CA HIS A 176 -7.73 1.24 -16.65
C HIS A 176 -6.37 1.85 -16.93
N THR A 177 -5.47 1.01 -17.41
CA THR A 177 -4.08 1.36 -17.69
C THR A 177 -3.73 1.24 -19.18
N GLU A 178 -4.60 0.61 -19.97
CA GLU A 178 -4.38 0.28 -21.37
C GLU A 178 -5.38 0.99 -22.32
N GLN A 179 -5.55 0.48 -23.54
CA GLN A 179 -6.52 1.01 -24.50
C GLN A 179 -7.95 0.63 -24.14
N VAL A 180 -8.85 1.60 -24.22
CA VAL A 180 -10.27 1.42 -23.89
C VAL A 180 -10.96 0.58 -24.96
N SER A 181 -11.55 -0.55 -24.57
CA SER A 181 -12.33 -1.38 -25.48
C SER A 181 -13.74 -0.81 -25.75
N THR A 182 -14.31 -1.16 -26.90
CA THR A 182 -15.69 -0.77 -27.27
C THR A 182 -16.71 -1.31 -26.23
N ASP A 183 -16.53 -2.53 -25.76
CA ASP A 183 -17.43 -3.16 -24.78
C ASP A 183 -17.40 -2.43 -23.44
N MET A 184 -16.21 -1.97 -23.01
CA MET A 184 -16.07 -1.13 -21.84
C MET A 184 -16.85 0.17 -21.98
N MET A 185 -16.67 0.89 -23.08
CA MET A 185 -17.36 2.15 -23.32
C MET A 185 -18.88 1.98 -23.38
N GLN A 186 -19.37 0.94 -24.03
CA GLN A 186 -20.81 0.63 -24.08
C GLN A 186 -21.37 0.30 -22.70
N SER A 187 -20.67 -0.53 -21.93
CA SER A 187 -21.09 -0.91 -20.57
C SER A 187 -21.15 0.30 -19.64
N LEU A 188 -20.15 1.16 -19.67
CA LEU A 188 -20.10 2.36 -18.81
C LEU A 188 -21.10 3.44 -19.26
N THR A 189 -21.37 3.55 -20.57
CA THR A 189 -22.43 4.42 -21.09
C THR A 189 -23.79 3.96 -20.55
N LEU A 190 -24.08 2.67 -20.62
CA LEU A 190 -25.30 2.10 -20.05
C LEU A 190 -25.41 2.34 -18.54
N ALA A 191 -24.33 2.17 -17.79
CA ALA A 191 -24.29 2.45 -16.35
C ALA A 191 -24.65 3.90 -16.06
N LYS A 192 -24.09 4.83 -16.83
CA LYS A 192 -24.36 6.27 -16.68
C LYS A 192 -25.82 6.63 -17.03
N GLU A 193 -26.38 6.02 -18.08
CA GLU A 193 -27.81 6.17 -18.44
C GLU A 193 -28.74 5.69 -17.32
N GLN A 194 -28.30 4.71 -16.55
CA GLN A 194 -29.02 4.19 -15.37
C GLN A 194 -28.76 4.99 -14.09
N GLY A 195 -28.00 6.08 -14.16
CA GLY A 195 -27.71 6.94 -13.02
C GLY A 195 -26.61 6.41 -12.08
N ILE A 196 -25.92 5.34 -12.44
CA ILE A 196 -24.83 4.80 -11.64
C ILE A 196 -23.62 5.71 -11.77
N LYS A 197 -23.06 6.14 -10.65
CA LYS A 197 -21.85 6.98 -10.61
C LYS A 197 -20.59 6.15 -10.81
N ILE A 198 -19.62 6.74 -11.51
CA ILE A 198 -18.40 6.07 -11.94
C ILE A 198 -17.19 6.86 -11.46
N LEU A 199 -16.28 6.18 -10.77
CA LEU A 199 -14.92 6.61 -10.51
C LEU A 199 -14.00 5.91 -11.51
N SER A 200 -13.19 6.66 -12.26
CA SER A 200 -12.10 6.09 -13.04
C SER A 200 -10.74 6.35 -12.38
N LEU A 201 -9.91 5.33 -12.37
CA LEU A 201 -8.50 5.40 -12.04
C LEU A 201 -7.73 5.11 -13.32
N THR A 202 -7.07 6.14 -13.87
CA THR A 202 -6.44 6.08 -15.19
C THR A 202 -5.01 6.60 -15.16
N ARG A 203 -4.25 6.28 -16.21
CA ARG A 203 -2.87 6.74 -16.40
C ARG A 203 -2.77 8.21 -16.85
N GLY A 204 -3.84 8.82 -17.32
CA GLY A 204 -3.78 10.18 -17.84
C GLY A 204 -5.14 10.84 -18.01
N SER A 205 -5.12 12.18 -18.12
CA SER A 205 -6.31 13.03 -18.18
C SER A 205 -7.10 12.95 -19.49
N PHE A 206 -6.55 12.33 -20.53
CA PHE A 206 -7.17 12.29 -21.87
C PHE A 206 -7.88 10.97 -22.20
N ALA A 207 -7.99 10.06 -21.24
CA ALA A 207 -8.70 8.81 -21.48
C ALA A 207 -10.17 9.09 -21.84
N PRO A 208 -10.75 8.40 -22.85
CA PRO A 208 -12.17 8.52 -23.18
C PRO A 208 -13.09 8.25 -21.99
N LEU A 209 -12.64 7.46 -21.03
CA LEU A 209 -13.31 7.16 -19.76
C LEU A 209 -13.62 8.42 -18.95
N ASN A 210 -12.78 9.45 -18.98
CA ASN A 210 -12.96 10.67 -18.19
C ASN A 210 -14.26 11.41 -18.54
N ARG A 211 -14.78 11.21 -19.75
CA ARG A 211 -16.07 11.79 -20.17
C ARG A 211 -17.28 11.08 -19.58
N LEU A 212 -17.11 9.80 -19.23
CA LEU A 212 -18.16 8.97 -18.63
C LEU A 212 -18.09 8.96 -17.10
N SER A 213 -16.93 9.28 -16.54
CA SER A 213 -16.69 9.24 -15.11
C SER A 213 -17.17 10.51 -14.42
N ASP A 214 -17.68 10.36 -13.20
CA ASP A 214 -18.03 11.48 -12.31
C ASP A 214 -16.78 12.00 -11.58
N TRP A 215 -15.81 11.13 -11.35
CA TRP A 215 -14.48 11.43 -10.80
C TRP A 215 -13.41 10.70 -11.57
N ASN A 216 -12.22 11.32 -11.67
CA ASN A 216 -11.08 10.72 -12.32
C ASN A 216 -9.80 10.93 -11.53
N LEU A 217 -9.34 9.90 -10.83
CA LEU A 217 -8.05 9.91 -10.17
C LEU A 217 -6.98 9.35 -11.10
N GLN A 218 -5.84 10.01 -11.14
CA GLN A 218 -4.75 9.67 -12.06
C GLN A 218 -3.62 8.99 -11.30
N ALA A 219 -3.07 7.94 -11.91
CA ALA A 219 -1.81 7.33 -11.51
C ALA A 219 -0.70 7.78 -12.47
N ALA A 220 0.36 8.33 -11.94
CA ALA A 220 1.55 8.64 -12.72
C ALA A 220 2.33 7.35 -13.01
N VAL A 221 2.96 7.32 -14.19
CA VAL A 221 3.91 6.28 -14.57
C VAL A 221 5.19 6.93 -14.99
N ALA A 222 6.27 6.68 -14.28
CA ALA A 222 7.57 7.14 -14.70
C ALA A 222 8.00 6.36 -15.95
N LEU A 223 8.25 7.09 -17.04
CA LEU A 223 8.74 6.50 -18.28
C LEU A 223 10.21 6.14 -18.12
N GLN A 224 10.57 4.92 -18.49
CA GLN A 224 11.95 4.47 -18.58
C GLN A 224 12.25 3.98 -19.99
N GLY A 225 13.15 4.69 -20.69
CA GLY A 225 13.73 4.23 -21.96
C GLY A 225 12.70 3.79 -23.00
N GLU A 226 13.01 2.72 -23.74
CA GLU A 226 12.11 2.14 -24.75
C GLU A 226 11.11 1.10 -24.17
N GLY A 227 11.12 0.88 -22.85
CA GLY A 227 10.24 -0.11 -22.17
C GLY A 227 9.49 0.46 -20.97
N GLU A 228 8.17 0.37 -20.98
CA GLU A 228 7.36 0.68 -19.80
C GLU A 228 7.48 -0.49 -18.80
N SER A 229 7.87 -0.21 -17.56
CA SER A 229 7.80 -1.22 -16.51
C SER A 229 6.35 -1.38 -16.05
N GLY A 230 5.70 -2.49 -16.39
CA GLY A 230 4.35 -2.80 -15.92
C GLY A 230 4.22 -2.77 -14.40
N PHE A 231 5.33 -3.02 -13.68
CA PHE A 231 5.34 -2.96 -12.22
C PHE A 231 5.31 -1.50 -11.70
N ALA A 232 6.00 -0.57 -12.35
CA ALA A 232 5.94 0.86 -12.01
C ALA A 232 4.52 1.44 -12.18
N GLU A 233 3.83 1.01 -13.24
CA GLU A 233 2.43 1.36 -13.49
C GLU A 233 1.50 0.84 -12.38
N ILE A 234 1.62 -0.44 -12.03
CA ILE A 234 0.86 -1.05 -10.94
C ILE A 234 1.15 -0.32 -9.61
N ALA A 235 2.40 0.00 -9.32
CA ALA A 235 2.82 0.67 -8.09
C ALA A 235 2.20 2.07 -7.96
N GLY A 236 2.18 2.86 -9.03
CA GLY A 236 1.51 4.15 -9.07
C GLY A 236 -0.01 4.05 -8.84
N ALA A 237 -0.67 3.10 -9.51
CA ALA A 237 -2.10 2.85 -9.34
C ALA A 237 -2.44 2.32 -7.94
N MET A 238 -1.59 1.46 -7.36
CA MET A 238 -1.71 1.00 -5.97
C MET A 238 -1.63 2.15 -4.97
N MET A 239 -0.74 3.12 -5.21
CA MET A 239 -0.64 4.32 -4.37
C MET A 239 -1.94 5.11 -4.37
N VAL A 240 -2.56 5.32 -5.53
CA VAL A 240 -3.85 6.01 -5.63
C VAL A 240 -4.96 5.22 -4.91
N ALA A 241 -4.99 3.91 -5.10
CA ALA A 241 -5.94 3.02 -4.43
C ALA A 241 -5.80 3.08 -2.90
N ASP A 242 -4.58 3.09 -2.38
CA ASP A 242 -4.31 3.22 -0.94
C ASP A 242 -4.76 4.58 -0.39
N ARG A 243 -4.56 5.66 -1.15
CA ARG A 243 -5.07 6.99 -0.79
C ARG A 243 -6.59 7.06 -0.73
N ILE A 244 -7.29 6.37 -1.64
CA ILE A 244 -8.76 6.25 -1.61
C ILE A 244 -9.21 5.56 -0.30
N LEU A 245 -8.56 4.44 0.05
CA LEU A 245 -8.88 3.69 1.26
C LEU A 245 -8.58 4.49 2.53
N SER A 246 -7.45 5.18 2.58
CA SER A 246 -7.08 6.07 3.69
C SER A 246 -8.08 7.21 3.86
N ALA A 247 -8.48 7.87 2.78
CA ALA A 247 -9.47 8.93 2.82
C ALA A 247 -10.86 8.41 3.25
N LEU A 248 -11.21 7.17 2.90
CA LEU A 248 -12.44 6.55 3.35
C LEU A 248 -12.41 6.24 4.86
N GLU A 249 -11.25 5.80 5.40
CA GLU A 249 -11.06 5.61 6.85
C GLU A 249 -11.17 6.92 7.64
N GLU A 250 -10.72 8.03 7.07
CA GLU A 250 -10.84 9.36 7.67
C GLU A 250 -12.30 9.84 7.75
N GLN A 251 -13.20 9.35 6.86
CA GLN A 251 -14.62 9.67 6.89
C GLN A 251 -15.37 8.97 8.03
N ASP A 252 -14.94 7.77 8.41
CA ASP A 252 -15.64 6.97 9.43
C ASP A 252 -14.69 5.99 10.13
N GLU A 253 -14.47 6.21 11.42
CA GLU A 253 -13.61 5.36 12.25
C GLU A 253 -14.02 3.88 12.26
N ARG A 254 -15.27 3.55 11.95
CA ARG A 254 -15.77 2.18 11.87
C ARG A 254 -14.99 1.36 10.85
N TYR A 255 -14.53 1.96 9.75
CA TYR A 255 -13.74 1.26 8.73
C TYR A 255 -12.40 0.77 9.27
N ALA A 256 -11.67 1.63 10.00
CA ALA A 256 -10.42 1.24 10.64
C ALA A 256 -10.65 0.16 11.72
N GLN A 257 -11.75 0.26 12.47
CA GLN A 257 -12.12 -0.74 13.49
C GLN A 257 -12.47 -2.09 12.85
N CYS A 258 -13.25 -2.10 11.76
CA CYS A 258 -13.60 -3.32 11.03
C CYS A 258 -12.34 -4.01 10.47
N ARG A 259 -11.41 -3.25 9.86
CA ARG A 259 -10.15 -3.80 9.33
C ARG A 259 -9.28 -4.42 10.43
N LYS A 260 -9.14 -3.74 11.57
CA LYS A 260 -8.43 -4.27 12.74
C LYS A 260 -9.08 -5.54 13.30
N ALA A 261 -10.42 -5.57 13.37
CA ALA A 261 -11.15 -6.74 13.84
C ALA A 261 -10.99 -7.93 12.90
N HIS A 262 -10.98 -7.69 11.58
CA HIS A 262 -10.74 -8.72 10.57
C HIS A 262 -9.33 -9.32 10.70
N GLN A 263 -8.30 -8.49 10.81
CA GLN A 263 -6.92 -8.94 11.04
C GLN A 263 -6.80 -9.81 12.30
N LYS A 264 -7.39 -9.40 13.42
CA LYS A 264 -7.39 -10.21 14.66
C LYS A 264 -8.05 -11.57 14.47
N ARG A 265 -9.14 -11.66 13.68
CA ARG A 265 -9.82 -12.93 13.40
C ARG A 265 -8.96 -13.87 12.57
N ILE A 266 -8.25 -13.36 11.56
CA ILE A 266 -7.31 -14.18 10.77
C ILE A 266 -6.23 -14.78 11.67
N PHE A 267 -5.57 -13.97 12.50
CA PHE A 267 -4.55 -14.47 13.44
C PHE A 267 -5.11 -15.51 14.41
N SER A 268 -6.36 -15.37 14.87
CA SER A 268 -6.99 -16.35 15.75
C SER A 268 -7.25 -17.69 15.04
N ILE A 269 -7.64 -17.66 13.76
CA ILE A 269 -7.85 -18.87 12.94
C ILE A 269 -6.51 -19.56 12.67
N GLU A 270 -5.46 -18.84 12.33
CA GLU A 270 -4.12 -19.40 12.14
C GLU A 270 -3.60 -20.08 13.40
N SER A 271 -3.83 -19.48 14.58
CA SER A 271 -3.45 -20.09 15.86
C SER A 271 -4.19 -21.40 16.15
N VAL A 272 -5.45 -21.51 15.74
CA VAL A 272 -6.25 -22.75 15.85
C VAL A 272 -5.76 -23.80 14.86
N THR A 273 -5.47 -23.39 13.62
CA THR A 273 -4.97 -24.29 12.57
C THR A 273 -3.61 -24.88 12.96
N ASN A 274 -2.72 -24.07 13.51
CA ASN A 274 -1.41 -24.55 14.01
C ASN A 274 -1.57 -25.57 15.14
N LYS A 275 -2.47 -25.34 16.10
CA LYS A 275 -2.78 -26.32 17.16
C LYS A 275 -3.36 -27.62 16.62
N LEU A 276 -4.21 -27.55 15.59
CA LEU A 276 -4.76 -28.74 14.93
C LEU A 276 -3.68 -29.51 14.19
N SER A 277 -2.74 -28.85 13.50
CA SER A 277 -1.63 -29.52 12.81
C SER A 277 -0.71 -30.26 13.80
N GLU A 278 -0.43 -29.67 14.96
CA GLU A 278 0.34 -30.34 16.04
C GLU A 278 -0.38 -31.59 16.56
N TYR A 279 -1.71 -31.52 16.66
CA TYR A 279 -2.52 -32.65 17.10
C TYR A 279 -2.57 -33.81 16.09
N PHE A 280 -2.52 -33.52 14.79
CA PHE A 280 -2.51 -34.55 13.74
C PHE A 280 -1.11 -35.09 13.41
N MET A 281 -0.05 -34.45 13.90
CA MET A 281 1.34 -34.92 13.72
C MET A 281 1.90 -35.66 14.96
N SER A 282 1.18 -35.71 16.08
CA SER A 282 1.44 -36.47 17.26
C SER A 282 0.69 -37.82 17.24
#